data_b2a3ed9d8948590bd40a9b145d30ded8
#
_entry.id   b2a3ed9d8948590bd40a9b145d30ded8
#
_cell.length_a   1.000
_cell.length_b   1.000
_cell.length_c   1.000
_cell.angle_alpha   90.00
_cell.angle_beta   90.00
_cell.angle_gamma   90.00
#
_symmetry.space_group_name_H-M   'P 1'
#
loop_
_entity.id
_entity.type
_entity.pdbx_description
1 polymer ?
#
loop_
_entity_poly.entity_id
_entity_poly.type
_entity_poly.pdbx_seq_one_letter_code
_entity_poly.pdbx_strand_id
1 'polypeptide(L)'
;MLKELLTTTDPHNYQNYLNEKTDHVLNLLKAKGITLPPPQIFPSIPSNYRMRAEFAIFHTETTGFEYCMYDKEGGKKKRVFINYFDGVSLAINKAMSLLKEYALTDLQIKNRLFEADFLCNLQGDVIITLNYHKKLDEAF
;
A
#
# COMPACT_ATOMS: atom_id res chain seq x y z
N MET A 1 9.50 -18.54 -8.26
CA MET A 1 9.11 -17.21 -7.71
C MET A 1 7.70 -17.33 -7.15
N LEU A 2 7.57 -17.38 -5.84
CA LEU A 2 6.26 -17.34 -5.17
C LEU A 2 5.62 -16.00 -5.53
N LYS A 3 4.41 -16.05 -6.12
CA LYS A 3 3.60 -14.87 -6.38
C LYS A 3 3.29 -14.25 -5.02
N GLU A 4 4.00 -13.17 -4.67
CA GLU A 4 3.66 -12.37 -3.49
C GLU A 4 2.19 -11.99 -3.62
N LEU A 5 1.37 -12.43 -2.70
CA LEU A 5 0.02 -11.91 -2.60
C LEU A 5 0.17 -10.42 -2.32
N LEU A 6 -0.46 -9.57 -3.12
CA LEU A 6 -0.33 -8.10 -3.03
C LEU A 6 -0.60 -7.54 -1.62
N THR A 7 -1.24 -8.33 -0.77
CA THR A 7 -1.80 -7.90 0.51
C THR A 7 -1.18 -8.57 1.73
N THR A 8 -0.22 -9.48 1.52
CA THR A 8 0.44 -10.20 2.63
C THR A 8 1.95 -10.12 2.49
N THR A 9 2.63 -10.09 3.61
CA THR A 9 4.08 -10.25 3.70
C THR A 9 4.41 -11.63 4.23
N ASP A 10 5.61 -12.11 3.95
CA ASP A 10 6.14 -13.34 4.54
C ASP A 10 7.39 -13.01 5.38
N PRO A 11 7.20 -12.60 6.64
CA PRO A 11 8.30 -12.22 7.53
C PRO A 11 9.32 -13.34 7.76
N HIS A 12 8.87 -14.60 7.72
CA HIS A 12 9.75 -15.76 7.93
C HIS A 12 10.72 -15.97 6.77
N ASN A 13 10.35 -15.55 5.58
CA ASN A 13 11.17 -15.68 4.38
C ASN A 13 11.86 -14.37 3.97
N TYR A 14 11.75 -13.34 4.81
CA TYR A 14 12.24 -11.99 4.51
C TYR A 14 13.71 -11.98 4.09
N GLN A 15 14.58 -12.70 4.81
CA GLN A 15 16.02 -12.73 4.51
C GLN A 15 16.31 -13.35 3.14
N ASN A 16 15.58 -14.38 2.76
CA ASN A 16 15.74 -15.00 1.43
C ASN A 16 15.33 -14.02 0.33
N TYR A 17 14.19 -13.34 0.48
CA TYR A 17 13.76 -12.32 -0.48
C TYR A 17 14.75 -11.15 -0.58
N LEU A 18 15.33 -10.72 0.54
CA LEU A 18 16.35 -9.67 0.54
C LEU A 18 17.58 -10.10 -0.25
N ASN A 19 18.06 -11.32 -0.03
CA ASN A 19 19.18 -11.88 -0.76
C ASN A 19 18.90 -12.01 -2.26
N GLU A 20 17.75 -12.59 -2.63
CA GLU A 20 17.31 -12.72 -4.03
C GLU A 20 17.24 -11.36 -4.75
N LYS A 21 16.66 -10.34 -4.08
CA LYS A 21 16.61 -8.98 -4.64
C LYS A 21 17.99 -8.37 -4.83
N THR A 22 18.87 -8.56 -3.86
CA THR A 22 20.27 -8.10 -3.92
C THR A 22 21.00 -8.75 -5.10
N ASP A 23 20.93 -10.07 -5.19
CA ASP A 23 21.58 -10.83 -6.27
C ASP A 23 21.01 -10.45 -7.63
N HIS A 24 19.69 -10.24 -7.74
CA HIS A 24 19.04 -9.80 -8.97
C HIS A 24 19.60 -8.45 -9.44
N VAL A 25 19.71 -7.46 -8.54
CA VAL A 25 20.22 -6.13 -8.89
C VAL A 25 21.68 -6.22 -9.30
N LEU A 26 22.52 -6.96 -8.55
CA LEU A 26 23.93 -7.13 -8.87
C LEU A 26 24.13 -7.81 -10.23
N ASN A 27 23.37 -8.85 -10.52
CA ASN A 27 23.43 -9.56 -11.80
C ASN A 27 22.97 -8.66 -12.96
N LEU A 28 21.93 -7.85 -12.76
CA LEU A 28 21.46 -6.89 -13.77
C LEU A 28 22.54 -5.87 -14.11
N LEU A 29 23.21 -5.31 -13.11
CA LEU A 29 24.30 -4.33 -13.30
C LEU A 29 25.51 -4.96 -13.97
N LYS A 30 25.90 -6.16 -13.54
CA LYS A 30 26.98 -6.92 -14.15
C LYS A 30 26.71 -7.23 -15.63
N ALA A 31 25.47 -7.61 -15.97
CA ALA A 31 25.07 -7.86 -17.36
C ALA A 31 25.14 -6.60 -18.25
N LYS A 32 25.09 -5.40 -17.64
CA LYS A 32 25.29 -4.11 -18.31
C LYS A 32 26.75 -3.64 -18.32
N GLY A 33 27.70 -4.48 -17.88
CA GLY A 33 29.12 -4.15 -17.81
C GLY A 33 29.50 -3.17 -16.69
N ILE A 34 28.59 -2.96 -15.72
CA ILE A 34 28.82 -2.06 -14.59
C ILE A 34 29.48 -2.85 -13.45
N THR A 35 30.71 -2.46 -13.08
CA THR A 35 31.40 -3.02 -11.92
C THR A 35 31.22 -2.09 -10.74
N LEU A 36 30.66 -2.61 -9.66
CA LEU A 36 30.41 -1.87 -8.41
C LEU A 36 31.24 -2.48 -7.27
N PRO A 37 31.59 -1.67 -6.25
CA PRO A 37 32.05 -2.20 -4.98
C PRO A 37 30.93 -3.02 -4.31
N PRO A 38 31.23 -3.86 -3.30
CA PRO A 38 30.22 -4.58 -2.55
C PRO A 38 29.12 -3.64 -2.04
N PRO A 39 27.84 -3.97 -2.25
CA PRO A 39 26.76 -3.08 -1.85
C PRO A 39 26.64 -3.04 -0.33
N GLN A 40 26.31 -1.86 0.20
CA GLN A 40 25.87 -1.72 1.57
C GLN A 40 24.36 -1.90 1.60
N ILE A 41 23.87 -2.88 2.39
CA ILE A 41 22.45 -3.24 2.47
C ILE A 41 21.88 -2.67 3.78
N PHE A 42 20.76 -1.96 3.68
CA PHE A 42 19.99 -1.42 4.80
C PHE A 42 18.64 -2.14 4.84
N PRO A 43 18.50 -3.24 5.58
CA PRO A 43 17.26 -4.00 5.63
C PRO A 43 16.18 -3.21 6.37
N SER A 44 14.93 -3.33 5.91
CA SER A 44 13.74 -2.89 6.66
C SER A 44 13.39 -3.93 7.74
N ILE A 45 12.41 -3.60 8.59
CA ILE A 45 11.71 -4.63 9.37
C ILE A 45 10.93 -5.55 8.42
N PRO A 46 10.67 -6.83 8.79
CA PRO A 46 10.07 -7.81 7.89
C PRO A 46 8.61 -7.55 7.50
N SER A 47 7.87 -6.77 8.31
CA SER A 47 6.48 -6.36 8.05
C SER A 47 6.26 -4.92 8.50
N ASN A 48 5.15 -4.32 8.10
CA ASN A 48 4.77 -2.94 8.47
C ASN A 48 5.83 -1.87 8.14
N TYR A 49 6.60 -2.08 7.08
CA TYR A 49 7.75 -1.25 6.70
C TYR A 49 7.40 -0.10 5.76
N ARG A 50 6.27 -0.16 5.05
CA ARG A 50 5.87 0.88 4.09
C ARG A 50 5.25 2.06 4.81
N MET A 51 5.77 3.24 4.52
CA MET A 51 5.30 4.52 5.05
C MET A 51 4.34 5.24 4.11
N ARG A 52 4.03 4.64 2.95
CA ARG A 52 3.08 5.15 1.96
C ARG A 52 2.23 4.02 1.40
N ALA A 53 0.93 4.29 1.21
CA ALA A 53 0.00 3.40 0.52
C ALA A 53 -1.09 4.21 -0.19
N GLU A 54 -1.55 3.68 -1.32
CA GLU A 54 -2.63 4.23 -2.14
C GLU A 54 -3.64 3.12 -2.39
N PHE A 55 -4.91 3.40 -2.10
CA PHE A 55 -5.99 2.43 -2.27
C PHE A 55 -7.12 3.03 -3.08
N ALA A 56 -7.57 2.30 -4.09
CA ALA A 56 -8.83 2.63 -4.74
C ALA A 56 -10.00 2.37 -3.77
N ILE A 57 -11.07 3.14 -3.94
CA ILE A 57 -12.28 3.05 -3.13
C ILE A 57 -13.39 2.35 -3.92
N PHE A 58 -13.97 1.34 -3.32
CA PHE A 58 -15.15 0.67 -3.84
C PHE A 58 -16.34 0.91 -2.91
N HIS A 59 -17.36 1.62 -3.42
CA HIS A 59 -18.54 1.94 -2.66
C HIS A 59 -19.44 0.72 -2.46
N THR A 60 -19.94 0.57 -1.24
CA THR A 60 -20.87 -0.49 -0.85
C THR A 60 -22.08 0.12 -0.14
N GLU A 61 -23.20 -0.58 -0.17
CA GLU A 61 -24.42 -0.14 0.53
C GLU A 61 -24.32 -0.36 2.05
N THR A 62 -23.60 -1.40 2.47
CA THR A 62 -23.55 -1.85 3.86
C THR A 62 -22.44 -1.22 4.68
N THR A 63 -21.23 -1.10 4.10
CA THR A 63 -20.02 -0.66 4.83
C THR A 63 -19.55 0.73 4.42
N GLY A 64 -20.32 1.43 3.56
CA GLY A 64 -19.97 2.73 3.02
C GLY A 64 -18.96 2.64 1.90
N PHE A 65 -17.77 2.10 2.14
CA PHE A 65 -16.79 1.76 1.11
C PHE A 65 -15.80 0.69 1.59
N GLU A 66 -15.11 0.07 0.63
CA GLU A 66 -14.00 -0.83 0.86
C GLU A 66 -12.75 -0.32 0.15
N TYR A 67 -11.60 -0.45 0.80
CA TYR A 67 -10.31 -0.27 0.14
C TYR A 67 -10.06 -1.43 -0.80
N CYS A 68 -9.53 -1.15 -1.97
CA CYS A 68 -9.14 -2.19 -2.90
C CYS A 68 -7.85 -1.88 -3.66
N MET A 69 -7.17 -2.95 -4.03
CA MET A 69 -6.07 -2.96 -4.98
C MET A 69 -6.45 -3.80 -6.19
N TYR A 70 -5.73 -3.62 -7.29
CA TYR A 70 -5.96 -4.38 -8.51
C TYR A 70 -4.75 -5.27 -8.79
N ASP A 71 -4.99 -6.58 -8.81
CA ASP A 71 -4.02 -7.55 -9.31
C ASP A 71 -4.19 -7.73 -10.82
N LYS A 72 -3.08 -7.99 -11.51
CA LYS A 72 -3.07 -8.36 -12.93
C LYS A 72 -2.85 -9.86 -13.05
N GLU A 73 -3.89 -10.63 -12.98
CA GLU A 73 -3.85 -12.08 -13.19
C GLU A 73 -4.32 -12.41 -14.61
N GLY A 74 -3.42 -13.01 -15.42
CA GLY A 74 -3.75 -13.42 -16.80
C GLY A 74 -4.20 -12.28 -17.72
N GLY A 75 -3.70 -11.05 -17.50
CA GLY A 75 -4.06 -9.85 -18.28
C GLY A 75 -5.39 -9.20 -17.89
N LYS A 76 -6.14 -9.78 -16.96
CA LYS A 76 -7.38 -9.19 -16.41
C LYS A 76 -7.10 -8.54 -15.05
N LYS A 77 -7.68 -7.34 -14.83
CA LYS A 77 -7.65 -6.69 -13.52
C LYS A 77 -8.59 -7.43 -12.58
N LYS A 78 -8.05 -8.04 -11.53
CA LYS A 78 -8.82 -8.63 -10.43
C LYS A 78 -8.80 -7.68 -9.24
N ARG A 79 -9.97 -7.33 -8.71
CA ARG A 79 -10.09 -6.51 -7.51
C ARG A 79 -9.82 -7.37 -6.27
N VAL A 80 -8.99 -6.85 -5.38
CA VAL A 80 -8.70 -7.45 -4.07
C VAL A 80 -9.09 -6.43 -2.99
N PHE A 81 -10.01 -6.81 -2.12
CA PHE A 81 -10.42 -5.96 -0.99
C PHE A 81 -9.42 -6.06 0.15
N ILE A 82 -9.20 -4.94 0.84
CA ILE A 82 -8.15 -4.80 1.84
C ILE A 82 -8.75 -4.15 3.09
N ASN A 83 -8.77 -4.88 4.20
CA ASN A 83 -9.13 -4.33 5.50
C ASN A 83 -7.91 -4.04 6.37
N TYR A 84 -6.86 -4.80 6.16
CA TYR A 84 -5.57 -4.67 6.81
C TYR A 84 -4.48 -5.05 5.82
N PHE A 85 -3.37 -4.34 5.82
CA PHE A 85 -2.24 -4.62 4.93
C PHE A 85 -0.94 -4.72 5.72
N ASP A 86 -0.39 -5.93 5.84
CA ASP A 86 0.83 -6.23 6.58
C ASP A 86 2.07 -5.46 6.09
N GLY A 87 2.07 -5.04 4.84
CA GLY A 87 3.18 -4.30 4.25
C GLY A 87 3.27 -2.86 4.72
N VAL A 88 2.13 -2.21 5.06
CA VAL A 88 2.12 -0.81 5.50
C VAL A 88 2.26 -0.68 7.00
N SER A 89 2.71 0.50 7.45
CA SER A 89 2.90 0.78 8.88
C SER A 89 1.62 0.58 9.69
N LEU A 90 1.77 0.29 10.97
CA LEU A 90 0.64 0.18 11.90
C LEU A 90 -0.16 1.48 11.96
N ALA A 91 0.51 2.63 11.85
CA ALA A 91 -0.15 3.94 11.83
C ALA A 91 -1.08 4.08 10.62
N ILE A 92 -0.66 3.64 9.43
CA ILE A 92 -1.52 3.64 8.24
C ILE A 92 -2.69 2.68 8.42
N ASN A 93 -2.48 1.45 8.89
CA ASN A 93 -3.58 0.52 9.15
C ASN A 93 -4.62 1.08 10.12
N LYS A 94 -4.17 1.76 11.17
CA LYS A 94 -5.06 2.45 12.11
C LYS A 94 -5.82 3.60 11.42
N ALA A 95 -5.13 4.41 10.62
CA ALA A 95 -5.75 5.51 9.88
C ALA A 95 -6.78 5.02 8.86
N MET A 96 -6.54 3.88 8.19
CA MET A 96 -7.50 3.23 7.29
C MET A 96 -8.79 2.86 8.03
N SER A 97 -8.71 2.27 9.22
CA SER A 97 -9.87 1.92 10.03
C SER A 97 -10.65 3.15 10.47
N LEU A 98 -9.95 4.17 10.97
CA LEU A 98 -10.57 5.43 11.40
C LEU A 98 -11.29 6.14 10.25
N LEU A 99 -10.70 6.19 9.06
CA LEU A 99 -11.34 6.81 7.90
C LEU A 99 -12.64 6.09 7.51
N LYS A 100 -12.67 4.75 7.58
CA LYS A 100 -13.91 3.99 7.35
C LYS A 100 -14.98 4.33 8.37
N GLU A 101 -14.64 4.40 9.65
CA GLU A 101 -15.57 4.78 10.73
C GLU A 101 -16.14 6.19 10.51
N TYR A 102 -15.28 7.16 10.20
CA TYR A 102 -15.72 8.53 9.89
C TYR A 102 -16.66 8.59 8.68
N ALA A 103 -16.36 7.86 7.61
CA ALA A 103 -17.18 7.84 6.41
C ALA A 103 -18.56 7.21 6.62
N LEU A 104 -18.78 6.44 7.69
CA LEU A 104 -20.12 5.95 8.08
C LEU A 104 -20.94 7.04 8.75
N THR A 105 -20.32 7.95 9.48
CA THR A 105 -20.97 9.05 10.20
C THR A 105 -21.14 10.31 9.36
N ASP A 106 -20.24 10.53 8.41
CA ASP A 106 -20.28 11.69 7.52
C ASP A 106 -20.36 11.26 6.05
N LEU A 107 -21.54 11.41 5.48
CA LEU A 107 -21.80 11.03 4.10
C LEU A 107 -21.07 11.88 3.07
N GLN A 108 -20.63 13.11 3.43
CA GLN A 108 -19.87 13.97 2.52
C GLN A 108 -18.52 13.37 2.22
N ILE A 109 -17.83 12.79 3.22
CA ILE A 109 -16.51 12.19 3.07
C ILE A 109 -16.51 11.08 2.01
N LYS A 110 -17.51 10.19 2.03
CA LYS A 110 -17.55 9.08 1.07
C LYS A 110 -18.10 9.45 -0.30
N ASN A 111 -18.84 10.57 -0.42
CA ASN A 111 -19.55 10.90 -1.65
C ASN A 111 -18.61 11.18 -2.82
N ARG A 112 -18.57 10.25 -3.79
CA ARG A 112 -17.66 10.24 -4.95
C ARG A 112 -16.17 10.19 -4.62
N LEU A 113 -15.81 9.75 -3.42
CA LEU A 113 -14.44 9.38 -3.08
C LEU A 113 -14.03 8.18 -3.95
N PHE A 114 -12.88 8.26 -4.65
CA PHE A 114 -12.44 7.17 -5.50
C PHE A 114 -11.07 6.60 -5.12
N GLU A 115 -10.26 7.37 -4.37
CA GLU A 115 -8.94 6.95 -3.92
C GLU A 115 -8.60 7.61 -2.59
N ALA A 116 -7.89 6.89 -1.75
CA ALA A 116 -7.31 7.40 -0.52
C ALA A 116 -5.82 7.05 -0.46
N ASP A 117 -4.99 8.09 -0.29
CA ASP A 117 -3.56 8.00 -0.18
C ASP A 117 -3.14 8.26 1.26
N PHE A 118 -2.25 7.43 1.78
CA PHE A 118 -1.74 7.53 3.13
C PHE A 118 -0.24 7.73 3.10
N LEU A 119 0.25 8.69 3.85
CA LEU A 119 1.67 8.94 4.07
C LEU A 119 1.92 9.09 5.56
N CYS A 120 2.85 8.35 6.12
CA CYS A 120 3.23 8.50 7.52
C CYS A 120 4.73 8.71 7.70
N ASN A 121 5.09 9.24 8.86
CA ASN A 121 6.46 9.33 9.34
C ASN A 121 6.78 8.23 10.37
N LEU A 122 8.02 8.18 10.84
CA LEU A 122 8.45 7.20 11.84
C LEU A 122 7.85 7.44 13.23
N GLN A 123 7.34 8.64 13.51
CA GLN A 123 6.66 9.01 14.76
C GLN A 123 5.21 8.53 14.77
N GLY A 124 4.66 8.12 13.60
CA GLY A 124 3.29 7.64 13.48
C GLY A 124 2.27 8.72 13.10
N ASP A 125 2.74 9.94 12.76
CA ASP A 125 1.85 10.95 12.19
C ASP A 125 1.46 10.53 10.76
N VAL A 126 0.19 10.68 10.42
CA VAL A 126 -0.37 10.26 9.12
C VAL A 126 -1.05 11.43 8.42
N ILE A 127 -0.71 11.63 7.17
CA ILE A 127 -1.44 12.49 6.24
C ILE A 127 -2.30 11.58 5.37
N ILE A 128 -3.59 11.93 5.23
CA ILE A 128 -4.54 11.26 4.34
C ILE A 128 -4.94 12.23 3.25
N THR A 129 -4.69 11.86 1.99
CA THR A 129 -5.18 12.59 0.83
C THR A 129 -6.37 11.86 0.24
N LEU A 130 -7.51 12.54 0.14
CA LEU A 130 -8.74 11.99 -0.40
C LEU A 130 -8.98 12.55 -1.80
N ASN A 131 -9.05 11.68 -2.79
CA ASN A 131 -9.24 12.02 -4.19
C ASN A 131 -10.68 11.78 -4.62
N TYR A 132 -11.34 12.79 -5.19
CA TYR A 132 -12.77 12.79 -5.50
C TYR A 132 -13.05 12.96 -7.00
N HIS A 133 -14.07 12.26 -7.48
CA HIS A 133 -14.67 12.50 -8.80
C HIS A 133 -15.75 13.59 -8.75
N LYS A 134 -15.53 14.64 -7.97
CA LYS A 134 -16.40 15.82 -7.89
C LYS A 134 -15.57 17.07 -7.62
N LYS A 135 -16.09 18.24 -7.99
CA LYS A 135 -15.56 19.51 -7.47
C LYS A 135 -15.81 19.57 -5.97
N LEU A 136 -14.79 19.97 -5.23
CA LEU A 136 -14.92 20.36 -3.83
C LEU A 136 -15.18 21.87 -3.80
N ASP A 137 -16.10 22.31 -2.98
CA ASP A 137 -16.43 23.70 -2.74
C ASP A 137 -16.11 24.09 -1.28
N GLU A 138 -16.34 25.35 -0.93
CA GLU A 138 -16.03 25.86 0.41
C GLU A 138 -16.89 25.21 1.52
N ALA A 139 -17.96 24.50 1.17
CA ALA A 139 -18.80 23.78 2.13
C ALA A 139 -18.32 22.36 2.42
N PHE A 140 -17.29 21.89 1.72
CA PHE A 140 -16.64 20.60 1.97
C PHE A 140 -15.60 20.74 3.08
#